data_46eac2c956978de8cc449ca6c0ae726f
#
_entry.id   46eac2c956978de8cc449ca6c0ae726f
#
_cell.length_a   1.000
_cell.length_b   1.000
_cell.length_c   1.000
_cell.angle_alpha   90.00
_cell.angle_beta   90.00
_cell.angle_gamma   90.00
#
_symmetry.space_group_name_H-M   'P 1'
#
loop_
_entity.id
_entity.type
_entity.pdbx_description
1 polymer ?
#
loop_
_entity_poly.entity_id
_entity_poly.type
_entity_poly.pdbx_seq_one_letter_code
_entity_poly.pdbx_strand_id
1 'polypeptide(L)'
;INTGMIHSKNLNSTYDVGLLDNHFDSPFSALGAVKPFIIIDEPHKFPTGKKTWENIEKFNAQYIIRYGATFSEGYKNLVYRLTAVDAFNEDLVKGIDAYIEDIVGDGDANLKFIKSDGEEVTFELNENNKKTLFKLTKGESLSKTHSAIHDLTLDALGKNTVVLSNGIELKIGCSINPYSYDQTLADSMMRKAIKEHFKLEKEFLTQRPRIKPLTLFFIDDIEGYRDGNNIAGSLKAKFEEYVLAEANELLKIEKDEFYSNYLEKTVKDISSVHGGYFSKDNSDKDDKIEKEINEILHDKELLLSLDNPRRFIFSKWTLREGWDNPNVFQICKLRSSGSTTSKLQEVGRGLRLPVNEYMCRVKDRNFTLKYYVDFTEKDFVDSLVKEVNESSFKERVPSKFTQELKEQIRAQYPELSSRALMNELFNDEIIDENDNFKDSDAYSRLKSKYPAAFPIGVKPGKIKKATDGKRRTKMRVGKFSELKELWELINQKAVIEYKINSENEFLSIFKSFMLEETERFTKSGVHTRIDKIYIHNDMAMSKSIVSDDDDFAKLNTMSYREFLDNLSQT
;
A
#
# COMPACT_ATOMS: atom_id res chain seq x y z
N ILE A 1 16.23 10.74 -11.56
CA ILE A 1 16.72 12.01 -10.99
C ILE A 1 15.72 12.42 -9.91
N ASN A 2 16.19 12.65 -8.69
CA ASN A 2 15.35 13.16 -7.59
C ASN A 2 15.40 14.70 -7.50
N THR A 3 14.53 15.28 -6.68
CA THR A 3 14.42 16.73 -6.50
C THR A 3 15.75 17.41 -6.11
N GLY A 4 16.55 16.75 -5.25
CA GLY A 4 17.84 17.27 -4.82
C GLY A 4 18.87 17.30 -5.97
N MET A 5 18.86 16.28 -6.83
CA MET A 5 19.74 16.22 -7.99
C MET A 5 19.40 17.29 -9.05
N ILE A 6 18.12 17.59 -9.25
CA ILE A 6 17.69 18.66 -10.18
C ILE A 6 18.29 20.02 -9.79
N HIS A 7 18.49 20.25 -8.50
CA HIS A 7 19.11 21.48 -7.97
C HIS A 7 20.62 21.38 -7.78
N SER A 8 21.23 20.24 -8.08
CA SER A 8 22.67 20.06 -7.88
C SER A 8 23.49 21.03 -8.73
N LYS A 9 24.62 21.46 -8.18
CA LYS A 9 25.57 22.28 -8.92
C LYS A 9 26.05 21.57 -10.19
N ASN A 10 26.28 20.26 -10.11
CA ASN A 10 26.77 19.48 -11.24
C ASN A 10 25.86 19.52 -12.48
N LEU A 11 24.53 19.50 -12.29
CA LEU A 11 23.58 19.61 -13.41
C LEU A 11 23.40 21.05 -13.90
N ASN A 12 23.54 22.04 -13.00
CA ASN A 12 23.26 23.45 -13.31
C ASN A 12 24.50 24.28 -13.68
N SER A 13 25.70 23.68 -13.60
CA SER A 13 26.94 24.39 -13.99
C SER A 13 27.21 24.24 -15.47
N THR A 14 27.78 25.27 -16.03
CA THR A 14 28.48 25.22 -17.31
C THR A 14 29.94 24.84 -17.08
N TYR A 15 30.51 24.09 -17.97
CA TYR A 15 31.89 23.61 -17.91
C TYR A 15 32.69 24.20 -19.04
N ASP A 16 33.91 24.66 -18.74
CA ASP A 16 34.84 25.21 -19.73
C ASP A 16 35.36 24.14 -20.70
N VAL A 17 35.28 22.89 -20.30
CA VAL A 17 35.59 21.74 -21.17
C VAL A 17 34.27 21.20 -21.69
N GLY A 18 34.12 21.18 -23.00
CA GLY A 18 32.89 20.69 -23.63
C GLY A 18 32.64 19.21 -23.31
N LEU A 19 31.37 18.91 -23.05
CA LEU A 19 30.89 17.54 -22.87
C LEU A 19 30.62 16.90 -24.24
N LEU A 20 30.88 15.59 -24.37
CA LEU A 20 30.62 14.83 -25.59
C LEU A 20 31.24 15.50 -26.83
N ASP A 21 32.55 15.41 -26.92
CA ASP A 21 33.35 15.96 -28.04
C ASP A 21 33.17 17.48 -28.25
N ASN A 22 33.04 18.24 -27.17
CA ASN A 22 32.83 19.69 -27.15
C ASN A 22 31.51 20.19 -27.78
N HIS A 23 30.50 19.34 -27.89
CA HIS A 23 29.20 19.74 -28.42
C HIS A 23 28.30 20.40 -27.39
N PHE A 24 28.54 20.22 -26.09
CA PHE A 24 27.69 20.72 -25.02
C PHE A 24 28.52 21.38 -23.92
N ASP A 25 28.00 22.49 -23.39
CA ASP A 25 28.61 23.26 -22.30
C ASP A 25 28.08 22.87 -20.92
N SER A 26 26.98 22.16 -20.88
CA SER A 26 26.33 21.76 -19.62
C SER A 26 25.61 20.40 -19.74
N PRO A 27 25.44 19.68 -18.63
CA PRO A 27 24.64 18.43 -18.62
C PRO A 27 23.19 18.66 -19.08
N PHE A 28 22.60 19.81 -18.77
CA PHE A 28 21.24 20.13 -19.23
C PHE A 28 21.18 20.34 -20.75
N SER A 29 22.17 20.97 -21.36
CA SER A 29 22.20 21.13 -22.83
C SER A 29 22.36 19.78 -23.53
N ALA A 30 23.20 18.90 -22.99
CA ALA A 30 23.35 17.52 -23.49
C ALA A 30 22.07 16.70 -23.36
N LEU A 31 21.43 16.72 -22.20
CA LEU A 31 20.17 16.01 -21.96
C LEU A 31 19.02 16.60 -22.77
N GLY A 32 18.97 17.93 -22.93
CA GLY A 32 17.94 18.62 -23.71
C GLY A 32 18.03 18.33 -25.21
N ALA A 33 19.23 18.08 -25.73
CA ALA A 33 19.46 17.77 -27.15
C ALA A 33 18.81 16.44 -27.58
N VAL A 34 18.73 15.46 -26.69
CA VAL A 34 18.08 14.16 -26.95
C VAL A 34 16.56 14.20 -26.80
N LYS A 35 16.00 15.34 -26.36
CA LYS A 35 14.55 15.52 -26.14
C LYS A 35 13.91 14.35 -25.39
N PRO A 36 14.27 14.12 -24.14
CA PRO A 36 13.85 12.93 -23.40
C PRO A 36 12.35 12.90 -23.16
N PHE A 37 11.79 11.72 -22.90
CA PHE A 37 10.50 11.58 -22.22
C PHE A 37 10.74 11.78 -20.73
N ILE A 38 9.99 12.66 -20.10
CA ILE A 38 10.05 12.86 -18.65
C ILE A 38 8.82 12.22 -18.00
N ILE A 39 9.05 11.40 -17.01
CA ILE A 39 8.01 10.83 -16.15
C ILE A 39 8.14 11.49 -14.78
N ILE A 40 7.08 12.13 -14.33
CA ILE A 40 7.01 12.79 -13.01
C ILE A 40 6.03 12.04 -12.14
N ASP A 41 6.53 11.48 -11.05
CA ASP A 41 5.73 10.93 -9.97
C ASP A 41 5.44 12.02 -8.93
N GLU A 42 4.22 12.03 -8.38
CA GLU A 42 3.73 13.04 -7.43
C GLU A 42 3.89 14.48 -7.94
N PRO A 43 3.24 14.85 -9.06
CA PRO A 43 3.47 16.13 -9.76
C PRO A 43 3.12 17.36 -8.93
N HIS A 44 2.31 17.24 -7.89
CA HIS A 44 2.00 18.33 -6.96
C HIS A 44 3.24 18.85 -6.20
N LYS A 45 4.30 18.03 -6.10
CA LYS A 45 5.61 18.42 -5.53
C LYS A 45 6.41 19.33 -6.45
N PHE A 46 5.99 19.45 -7.72
CA PHE A 46 6.68 20.21 -8.78
C PHE A 46 5.75 21.27 -9.39
N PRO A 47 5.26 22.25 -8.61
CA PRO A 47 4.34 23.25 -9.14
C PRO A 47 5.02 24.11 -10.19
N THR A 48 4.27 24.47 -11.25
CA THR A 48 4.72 25.40 -12.28
C THR A 48 5.08 26.77 -11.67
N GLY A 49 6.10 27.45 -12.24
CA GLY A 49 6.59 28.73 -11.71
C GLY A 49 7.51 28.62 -10.50
N LYS A 50 7.96 27.43 -10.13
CA LYS A 50 9.02 27.22 -9.14
C LYS A 50 10.33 26.81 -9.81
N LYS A 51 11.45 27.14 -9.17
CA LYS A 51 12.80 26.84 -9.68
C LYS A 51 13.01 25.38 -10.09
N THR A 52 12.35 24.45 -9.40
CA THR A 52 12.38 23.02 -9.77
C THR A 52 11.75 22.78 -11.12
N TRP A 53 10.62 23.45 -11.41
CA TRP A 53 9.94 23.34 -12.71
C TRP A 53 10.75 23.96 -13.82
N GLU A 54 11.35 25.14 -13.59
CA GLU A 54 12.27 25.80 -14.54
C GLU A 54 13.45 24.88 -14.91
N ASN A 55 13.99 24.13 -13.95
CA ASN A 55 15.04 23.15 -14.22
C ASN A 55 14.51 21.92 -14.98
N ILE A 56 13.26 21.52 -14.78
CA ILE A 56 12.63 20.45 -15.57
C ILE A 56 12.46 20.91 -17.03
N GLU A 57 12.10 22.15 -17.27
CA GLU A 57 11.98 22.71 -18.63
C GLU A 57 13.30 22.72 -19.42
N LYS A 58 14.46 22.84 -18.73
CA LYS A 58 15.78 22.74 -19.36
C LYS A 58 16.07 21.39 -20.05
N PHE A 59 15.37 20.33 -19.67
CA PHE A 59 15.48 19.05 -20.36
C PHE A 59 14.89 19.06 -21.77
N ASN A 60 14.16 20.13 -22.16
CA ASN A 60 13.53 20.24 -23.48
C ASN A 60 12.78 18.97 -23.88
N ALA A 61 12.00 18.41 -22.95
CA ALA A 61 11.35 17.13 -23.11
C ALA A 61 10.40 17.09 -24.30
N GLN A 62 10.38 15.98 -25.04
CA GLN A 62 9.41 15.75 -26.09
C GLN A 62 8.00 15.56 -25.51
N TYR A 63 7.90 14.82 -24.39
CA TYR A 63 6.67 14.60 -23.63
C TYR A 63 6.96 14.59 -22.14
N ILE A 64 6.01 15.11 -21.37
CA ILE A 64 6.01 15.01 -19.89
C ILE A 64 4.77 14.24 -19.48
N ILE A 65 4.97 13.06 -18.93
CA ILE A 65 3.92 12.20 -18.38
C ILE A 65 3.91 12.38 -16.86
N ARG A 66 2.75 12.65 -16.29
CA ARG A 66 2.58 12.90 -14.86
C ARG A 66 1.70 11.81 -14.25
N TYR A 67 2.21 11.19 -13.19
CA TYR A 67 1.48 10.23 -12.38
C TYR A 67 1.30 10.78 -10.97
N GLY A 68 0.11 10.71 -10.42
CA GLY A 68 -0.14 11.14 -9.05
C GLY A 68 -1.60 11.08 -8.67
N ALA A 69 -1.85 11.11 -7.37
CA ALA A 69 -3.20 11.19 -6.82
C ALA A 69 -3.75 12.63 -6.80
N THR A 70 -2.85 13.62 -6.76
CA THR A 70 -3.20 15.03 -6.64
C THR A 70 -2.61 15.83 -7.80
N PHE A 71 -3.46 16.58 -8.50
CA PHE A 71 -3.08 17.45 -9.59
C PHE A 71 -3.50 18.88 -9.30
N SER A 72 -2.65 19.86 -9.66
CA SER A 72 -3.02 21.27 -9.59
C SER A 72 -3.97 21.65 -10.73
N GLU A 73 -4.78 22.68 -10.53
CA GLU A 73 -5.80 23.14 -11.50
C GLU A 73 -5.22 23.58 -12.85
N GLY A 74 -3.93 23.92 -12.89
CA GLY A 74 -3.22 24.33 -14.12
C GLY A 74 -2.84 23.20 -15.07
N TYR A 75 -2.95 21.93 -14.67
CA TYR A 75 -2.57 20.82 -15.53
C TYR A 75 -3.63 20.52 -16.58
N LYS A 76 -3.17 20.40 -17.83
CA LYS A 76 -4.00 20.07 -19.00
C LYS A 76 -3.74 18.63 -19.45
N ASN A 77 -4.61 18.14 -20.34
CA ASN A 77 -4.46 16.84 -21.01
C ASN A 77 -4.49 15.65 -20.02
N LEU A 78 -5.54 15.58 -19.20
CA LEU A 78 -5.80 14.38 -18.40
C LEU A 78 -6.14 13.23 -19.37
N VAL A 79 -5.25 12.24 -19.43
CA VAL A 79 -5.37 11.07 -20.33
C VAL A 79 -6.11 9.93 -19.67
N TYR A 80 -5.84 9.69 -18.39
CA TYR A 80 -6.45 8.61 -17.63
C TYR A 80 -6.68 9.03 -16.18
N ARG A 81 -7.80 8.61 -15.62
CA ARG A 81 -8.17 8.86 -14.23
C ARG A 81 -8.64 7.57 -13.60
N LEU A 82 -8.04 7.21 -12.47
CA LEU A 82 -8.50 6.16 -11.57
C LEU A 82 -8.64 6.78 -10.18
N THR A 83 -9.85 6.86 -9.68
CA THR A 83 -10.11 7.42 -8.36
C THR A 83 -10.06 6.34 -7.27
N ALA A 84 -10.00 6.77 -6.00
CA ALA A 84 -10.12 5.83 -4.89
C ALA A 84 -11.48 5.12 -4.89
N VAL A 85 -12.56 5.82 -5.30
CA VAL A 85 -13.89 5.22 -5.46
C VAL A 85 -13.88 4.12 -6.51
N ASP A 86 -13.30 4.37 -7.68
CA ASP A 86 -13.19 3.38 -8.74
C ASP A 86 -12.39 2.15 -8.26
N ALA A 87 -11.25 2.40 -7.61
CA ALA A 87 -10.39 1.34 -7.09
C ALA A 87 -11.11 0.40 -6.10
N PHE A 88 -11.93 0.96 -5.19
CA PHE A 88 -12.75 0.16 -4.28
C PHE A 88 -13.90 -0.56 -4.99
N ASN A 89 -14.57 0.12 -5.90
CA ASN A 89 -15.76 -0.41 -6.57
C ASN A 89 -15.45 -1.52 -7.56
N GLU A 90 -14.26 -1.48 -8.17
CA GLU A 90 -13.77 -2.46 -9.16
C GLU A 90 -12.88 -3.54 -8.55
N ASP A 91 -12.77 -3.60 -7.21
CA ASP A 91 -11.92 -4.57 -6.49
C ASP A 91 -10.43 -4.52 -6.90
N LEU A 92 -9.94 -3.34 -7.30
CA LEU A 92 -8.52 -3.13 -7.62
C LEU A 92 -7.66 -2.99 -6.36
N VAL A 93 -8.30 -2.81 -5.21
CA VAL A 93 -7.70 -2.75 -3.88
C VAL A 93 -8.49 -3.64 -2.92
N LYS A 94 -7.89 -3.95 -1.76
CA LYS A 94 -8.61 -4.64 -0.68
C LYS A 94 -9.75 -3.78 -0.15
N GLY A 95 -10.89 -4.39 0.20
CA GLY A 95 -11.89 -3.79 1.06
C GLY A 95 -11.35 -3.54 2.47
N ILE A 96 -12.12 -2.87 3.32
CA ILE A 96 -11.70 -2.54 4.69
C ILE A 96 -12.75 -3.01 5.68
N ASP A 97 -12.33 -3.82 6.66
CA ASP A 97 -13.09 -4.22 7.83
C ASP A 97 -12.49 -3.54 9.07
N ALA A 98 -13.16 -2.51 9.56
CA ALA A 98 -12.72 -1.78 10.75
C ALA A 98 -13.26 -2.44 12.02
N TYR A 99 -12.35 -2.86 12.89
CA TYR A 99 -12.64 -3.36 14.23
C TYR A 99 -12.44 -2.22 15.23
N ILE A 100 -13.52 -1.81 15.87
CA ILE A 100 -13.51 -0.75 16.87
C ILE A 100 -13.59 -1.44 18.23
N GLU A 101 -12.52 -1.33 19.02
CA GLU A 101 -12.50 -1.90 20.37
C GLU A 101 -13.13 -0.91 21.34
N ASP A 102 -14.19 -1.34 22.00
CA ASP A 102 -14.88 -0.57 23.02
C ASP A 102 -14.42 -0.96 24.43
N ILE A 103 -14.37 0.00 25.32
CA ILE A 103 -14.15 -0.25 26.74
C ILE A 103 -15.45 -0.77 27.36
N VAL A 104 -15.36 -1.84 28.13
CA VAL A 104 -16.48 -2.33 28.93
C VAL A 104 -16.59 -1.44 30.18
N GLY A 105 -17.41 -0.37 30.09
CA GLY A 105 -17.64 0.59 31.18
C GLY A 105 -17.91 1.99 30.65
N ASP A 106 -18.32 2.90 31.54
CA ASP A 106 -18.54 4.34 31.22
C ASP A 106 -17.20 5.07 30.98
N GLY A 107 -16.49 4.72 29.90
CA GLY A 107 -15.21 5.32 29.51
C GLY A 107 -15.29 6.75 28.98
N ASP A 108 -16.25 7.54 29.46
CA ASP A 108 -16.46 8.92 29.02
C ASP A 108 -15.65 9.89 29.88
N ALA A 109 -14.36 9.93 29.63
CA ALA A 109 -13.46 10.91 30.20
C ALA A 109 -12.84 11.78 29.11
N ASN A 110 -12.65 13.05 29.40
CA ASN A 110 -12.11 14.02 28.46
C ASN A 110 -11.07 14.88 29.17
N LEU A 111 -9.80 14.73 28.76
CA LEU A 111 -8.70 15.55 29.26
C LEU A 111 -8.41 16.67 28.24
N LYS A 112 -8.84 17.89 28.56
CA LYS A 112 -8.78 19.05 27.68
C LYS A 112 -7.58 19.93 28.01
N PHE A 113 -6.80 20.32 27.03
CA PHE A 113 -5.75 21.33 27.15
C PHE A 113 -6.37 22.73 27.22
N ILE A 114 -6.22 23.41 28.33
CA ILE A 114 -6.88 24.70 28.62
C ILE A 114 -5.97 25.89 28.32
N LYS A 115 -4.73 25.87 28.85
CA LYS A 115 -3.78 26.96 28.67
C LYS A 115 -2.36 26.53 28.95
N SER A 116 -1.40 27.29 28.42
CA SER A 116 0.02 27.18 28.75
C SER A 116 0.65 28.56 28.78
N ASP A 117 1.62 28.75 29.63
CA ASP A 117 2.50 29.92 29.63
C ASP A 117 3.88 29.65 29.02
N GLY A 118 4.12 28.39 28.59
CA GLY A 118 5.38 27.91 28.02
C GLY A 118 6.28 27.19 29.04
N GLU A 119 6.01 27.30 30.33
CA GLU A 119 6.69 26.60 31.41
C GLU A 119 5.76 25.60 32.12
N GLU A 120 4.50 25.98 32.31
CA GLU A 120 3.45 25.17 32.90
C GLU A 120 2.25 25.07 31.97
N VAL A 121 1.64 23.90 31.91
CA VAL A 121 0.41 23.64 31.16
C VAL A 121 -0.72 23.23 32.08
N THR A 122 -1.92 23.73 31.82
CA THR A 122 -3.13 23.37 32.57
C THR A 122 -4.03 22.48 31.72
N PHE A 123 -4.35 21.29 32.22
CA PHE A 123 -5.35 20.38 31.68
C PHE A 123 -6.61 20.36 32.58
N GLU A 124 -7.78 20.24 31.95
CA GLU A 124 -9.06 19.99 32.61
C GLU A 124 -9.49 18.55 32.31
N LEU A 125 -9.54 17.70 33.32
CA LEU A 125 -10.18 16.40 33.23
C LEU A 125 -11.66 16.54 33.53
N ASN A 126 -12.51 16.14 32.58
CA ASN A 126 -13.94 16.00 32.78
C ASN A 126 -14.29 14.52 32.74
N GLU A 127 -14.69 13.96 33.90
CA GLU A 127 -15.06 12.56 34.05
C GLU A 127 -16.26 12.46 35.00
N ASN A 128 -17.26 11.68 34.64
CA ASN A 128 -18.49 11.52 35.43
C ASN A 128 -19.13 12.88 35.83
N ASN A 129 -19.15 13.84 34.92
CA ASN A 129 -19.62 15.21 35.13
C ASN A 129 -18.83 16.00 36.19
N LYS A 130 -17.68 15.49 36.62
CA LYS A 130 -16.78 16.18 37.53
C LYS A 130 -15.60 16.76 36.75
N LYS A 131 -15.32 18.06 36.97
CA LYS A 131 -14.17 18.76 36.38
C LYS A 131 -13.06 18.91 37.40
N THR A 132 -11.86 18.49 37.00
CA THR A 132 -10.66 18.61 37.84
C THR A 132 -9.54 19.25 37.00
N LEU A 133 -8.85 20.24 37.57
CA LEU A 133 -7.74 20.91 36.89
C LEU A 133 -6.41 20.34 37.38
N PHE A 134 -5.52 20.11 36.45
CA PHE A 134 -4.16 19.64 36.67
C PHE A 134 -3.17 20.58 36.02
N LYS A 135 -2.09 20.87 36.75
CA LYS A 135 -0.96 21.65 36.27
C LYS A 135 0.24 20.76 36.15
N LEU A 136 0.89 20.81 35.01
CA LEU A 136 2.03 19.99 34.68
C LEU A 136 3.12 20.82 34.01
N THR A 137 4.37 20.42 34.21
CA THR A 137 5.56 21.01 33.61
C THR A 137 6.21 20.06 32.61
N LYS A 138 7.15 20.58 31.83
CA LYS A 138 7.89 19.76 30.85
C LYS A 138 8.53 18.54 31.52
N GLY A 139 8.39 17.38 30.87
CA GLY A 139 8.90 16.09 31.34
C GLY A 139 7.98 15.36 32.33
N GLU A 140 6.91 16.00 32.80
CA GLU A 140 5.95 15.33 33.67
C GLU A 140 5.00 14.43 32.91
N SER A 141 4.57 13.35 33.59
CA SER A 141 3.65 12.39 33.01
C SER A 141 2.19 12.79 33.16
N LEU A 142 1.40 12.61 32.10
CA LEU A 142 -0.05 12.78 32.16
C LEU A 142 -0.75 11.71 33.02
N SER A 143 -0.06 10.65 33.46
CA SER A 143 -0.57 9.70 34.46
C SER A 143 -1.01 10.39 35.76
N LYS A 144 -0.45 11.58 36.08
CA LYS A 144 -0.89 12.42 37.18
C LYS A 144 -2.31 12.96 37.03
N THR A 145 -2.81 13.03 35.80
CA THR A 145 -4.18 13.50 35.49
C THR A 145 -5.20 12.39 35.54
N HIS A 146 -4.84 11.19 35.04
CA HIS A 146 -5.71 10.03 35.02
C HIS A 146 -4.91 8.73 35.04
N SER A 147 -5.37 7.74 35.82
CA SER A 147 -4.67 6.47 36.02
C SER A 147 -4.62 5.57 34.79
N ALA A 148 -5.51 5.76 33.82
CA ALA A 148 -5.49 5.01 32.56
C ALA A 148 -4.39 5.48 31.60
N ILE A 149 -3.79 6.67 31.83
CA ILE A 149 -2.71 7.15 30.99
C ILE A 149 -1.39 6.61 31.55
N HIS A 150 -0.76 5.75 30.77
CA HIS A 150 0.57 5.22 31.06
C HIS A 150 1.58 5.81 30.08
N ASP A 151 2.79 6.09 30.57
CA ASP A 151 3.99 6.44 29.77
C ASP A 151 3.87 7.62 28.78
N LEU A 152 2.92 8.52 29.01
CA LEU A 152 2.72 9.71 28.20
C LEU A 152 3.23 10.95 28.95
N THR A 153 4.32 11.56 28.47
CA THR A 153 4.95 12.73 29.07
C THR A 153 4.85 13.97 28.20
N LEU A 154 5.11 15.13 28.78
CA LEU A 154 5.15 16.41 28.09
C LEU A 154 6.56 16.67 27.54
N ASP A 155 6.75 16.55 26.22
CA ASP A 155 8.06 16.71 25.57
C ASP A 155 8.41 18.17 25.29
N ALA A 156 7.43 18.97 24.87
CA ALA A 156 7.63 20.40 24.63
C ALA A 156 6.39 21.21 24.98
N LEU A 157 6.61 22.38 25.59
CA LEU A 157 5.57 23.33 25.93
C LEU A 157 5.74 24.61 25.12
N GLY A 158 4.71 24.97 24.35
CA GLY A 158 4.57 26.27 23.71
C GLY A 158 3.44 27.08 24.34
N LYS A 159 3.31 28.36 23.99
CA LYS A 159 2.23 29.20 24.53
C LYS A 159 0.82 28.74 24.19
N ASN A 160 0.66 28.14 22.99
CA ASN A 160 -0.64 27.69 22.50
C ASN A 160 -0.66 26.20 22.12
N THR A 161 0.46 25.51 22.27
CA THR A 161 0.62 24.12 21.87
C THR A 161 1.42 23.36 22.92
N VAL A 162 1.14 22.07 23.02
CA VAL A 162 1.92 21.12 23.82
C VAL A 162 2.22 19.91 22.96
N VAL A 163 3.45 19.43 23.02
CA VAL A 163 3.88 18.20 22.32
C VAL A 163 4.05 17.11 23.37
N LEU A 164 3.38 15.99 23.13
CA LEU A 164 3.46 14.82 23.98
C LEU A 164 4.57 13.87 23.49
N SER A 165 5.06 12.99 24.37
CA SER A 165 6.15 12.04 24.06
C SER A 165 5.83 11.09 22.90
N ASN A 166 4.55 10.88 22.60
CA ASN A 166 4.10 10.14 21.45
C ASN A 166 4.05 10.97 20.14
N GLY A 167 4.52 12.22 20.17
CA GLY A 167 4.56 13.13 19.03
C GLY A 167 3.24 13.83 18.72
N ILE A 168 2.20 13.65 19.55
CA ILE A 168 0.93 14.38 19.40
C ILE A 168 1.15 15.84 19.78
N GLU A 169 0.77 16.76 18.88
CA GLU A 169 0.70 18.20 19.16
C GLU A 169 -0.75 18.57 19.50
N LEU A 170 -0.99 18.97 20.74
CA LEU A 170 -2.29 19.49 21.16
C LEU A 170 -2.28 21.02 21.13
N LYS A 171 -3.33 21.60 20.55
CA LYS A 171 -3.62 23.04 20.62
C LYS A 171 -4.59 23.33 21.75
N ILE A 172 -4.58 24.55 22.26
CA ILE A 172 -5.56 25.00 23.27
C ILE A 172 -6.97 24.68 22.80
N GLY A 173 -7.75 24.04 23.64
CA GLY A 173 -9.10 23.57 23.35
C GLY A 173 -9.20 22.14 22.84
N CYS A 174 -8.09 21.55 22.37
CA CYS A 174 -8.05 20.13 22.01
C CYS A 174 -8.10 19.24 23.25
N SER A 175 -8.61 18.06 23.08
CA SER A 175 -8.76 17.08 24.16
C SER A 175 -8.38 15.67 23.72
N ILE A 176 -8.00 14.86 24.68
CA ILE A 176 -7.74 13.42 24.53
C ILE A 176 -8.64 12.65 25.51
N ASN A 177 -9.00 11.43 25.13
CA ASN A 177 -9.67 10.54 26.06
C ASN A 177 -8.61 9.70 26.82
N PRO A 178 -8.52 9.79 28.15
CA PRO A 178 -7.53 9.06 28.93
C PRO A 178 -7.58 7.55 28.75
N TYR A 179 -8.76 6.97 28.57
CA TYR A 179 -8.94 5.52 28.41
C TYR A 179 -8.38 4.96 27.11
N SER A 180 -8.13 5.79 26.11
CA SER A 180 -7.46 5.34 24.89
C SER A 180 -5.98 4.99 25.11
N TYR A 181 -5.45 5.35 26.26
CA TYR A 181 -4.08 5.02 26.71
C TYR A 181 -4.05 3.88 27.73
N ASP A 182 -5.19 3.22 27.99
CA ASP A 182 -5.26 2.07 28.88
C ASP A 182 -4.54 0.86 28.24
N GLN A 183 -3.54 0.33 28.94
CA GLN A 183 -2.81 -0.86 28.49
C GLN A 183 -3.71 -2.07 28.30
N THR A 184 -4.81 -2.19 29.05
CA THR A 184 -5.77 -3.28 28.90
C THR A 184 -6.45 -3.26 27.54
N LEU A 185 -6.76 -2.08 27.03
CA LEU A 185 -7.35 -1.90 25.70
C LEU A 185 -6.35 -2.29 24.61
N ALA A 186 -5.12 -1.78 24.69
CA ALA A 186 -4.05 -2.12 23.77
C ALA A 186 -3.75 -3.65 23.77
N ASP A 187 -3.73 -4.27 24.95
CA ASP A 187 -3.57 -5.72 25.10
C ASP A 187 -4.72 -6.50 24.44
N SER A 188 -5.98 -6.07 24.64
CA SER A 188 -7.16 -6.69 24.01
C SER A 188 -7.07 -6.61 22.49
N MET A 189 -6.76 -5.42 21.94
CA MET A 189 -6.60 -5.20 20.50
C MET A 189 -5.47 -6.05 19.93
N MET A 190 -4.33 -6.12 20.62
CA MET A 190 -3.18 -6.92 20.19
C MET A 190 -3.50 -8.41 20.16
N ARG A 191 -4.12 -8.96 21.21
CA ARG A 191 -4.56 -10.36 21.27
C ARG A 191 -5.53 -10.69 20.13
N LYS A 192 -6.50 -9.81 19.88
CA LYS A 192 -7.47 -9.96 18.81
C LYS A 192 -6.80 -9.95 17.43
N ALA A 193 -5.91 -9.03 17.20
CA ALA A 193 -5.15 -8.94 15.95
C ALA A 193 -4.27 -10.18 15.72
N ILE A 194 -3.59 -10.68 16.76
CA ILE A 194 -2.79 -11.92 16.68
C ILE A 194 -3.67 -13.11 16.34
N LYS A 195 -4.77 -13.30 17.05
CA LYS A 195 -5.69 -14.40 16.79
C LYS A 195 -6.26 -14.40 15.39
N GLU A 196 -6.64 -13.22 14.90
CA GLU A 196 -7.14 -13.06 13.53
C GLU A 196 -6.03 -13.22 12.48
N HIS A 197 -4.77 -12.87 12.82
CA HIS A 197 -3.62 -13.15 11.96
C HIS A 197 -3.45 -14.65 11.72
N PHE A 198 -3.43 -15.46 12.78
CA PHE A 198 -3.29 -16.91 12.65
C PHE A 198 -4.45 -17.56 11.89
N LYS A 199 -5.67 -17.03 11.98
CA LYS A 199 -6.77 -17.50 11.13
C LYS A 199 -6.53 -17.24 9.65
N LEU A 200 -6.08 -16.02 9.30
CA LEU A 200 -5.72 -15.68 7.94
C LEU A 200 -4.52 -16.49 7.44
N GLU A 201 -3.51 -16.63 8.29
CA GLU A 201 -2.31 -17.40 7.99
C GLU A 201 -2.66 -18.86 7.68
N LYS A 202 -3.49 -19.50 8.51
CA LYS A 202 -3.99 -20.85 8.25
C LYS A 202 -4.73 -20.92 6.92
N GLU A 203 -5.69 -20.00 6.68
CA GLU A 203 -6.44 -19.96 5.43
C GLU A 203 -5.52 -19.85 4.21
N PHE A 204 -4.51 -18.98 4.28
CA PHE A 204 -3.69 -18.65 3.14
C PHE A 204 -2.51 -19.61 2.91
N LEU A 205 -2.01 -20.25 3.95
CA LEU A 205 -0.88 -21.17 3.84
C LEU A 205 -1.29 -22.62 3.59
N THR A 206 -2.53 -23.01 3.91
CA THR A 206 -3.05 -24.35 3.61
C THR A 206 -3.64 -24.49 2.21
N GLN A 207 -3.78 -23.38 1.46
CA GLN A 207 -4.25 -23.37 0.08
C GLN A 207 -3.09 -23.04 -0.88
N ARG A 208 -3.17 -23.50 -2.12
CA ARG A 208 -2.18 -23.16 -3.17
C ARG A 208 -2.84 -22.34 -4.27
N PRO A 209 -2.14 -21.36 -4.83
CA PRO A 209 -0.83 -20.84 -4.41
C PRO A 209 -0.92 -20.12 -3.06
N ARG A 210 0.11 -20.27 -2.22
CA ARG A 210 0.15 -19.73 -0.86
C ARG A 210 0.34 -18.22 -0.86
N ILE A 211 -0.25 -17.57 0.14
CA ILE A 211 -0.09 -16.13 0.39
C ILE A 211 0.41 -15.97 1.82
N LYS A 212 1.54 -15.32 2.01
CA LYS A 212 2.05 -14.99 3.35
C LYS A 212 1.42 -13.70 3.84
N PRO A 213 0.53 -13.71 4.85
CA PRO A 213 -0.03 -12.48 5.40
C PRO A 213 0.95 -11.76 6.31
N LEU A 214 0.90 -10.43 6.31
CA LEU A 214 1.62 -9.57 7.24
C LEU A 214 0.65 -8.78 8.10
N THR A 215 1.02 -8.57 9.38
CA THR A 215 0.34 -7.67 10.31
C THR A 215 1.25 -6.52 10.70
N LEU A 216 0.75 -5.30 10.59
CA LEU A 216 1.44 -4.07 10.96
C LEU A 216 0.86 -3.54 12.27
N PHE A 217 1.72 -3.36 13.28
CA PHE A 217 1.38 -2.72 14.54
C PHE A 217 1.95 -1.31 14.60
N PHE A 218 1.08 -0.32 14.81
CA PHE A 218 1.51 1.04 15.16
C PHE A 218 1.56 1.20 16.66
N ILE A 219 2.74 1.55 17.18
CA ILE A 219 3.02 1.67 18.61
C ILE A 219 3.61 3.04 18.94
N ASP A 220 3.45 3.47 20.18
CA ASP A 220 4.09 4.65 20.73
C ASP A 220 5.33 4.29 21.55
N ASP A 221 5.26 3.18 22.29
CA ASP A 221 6.31 2.71 23.18
C ASP A 221 7.39 1.93 22.42
N ILE A 222 8.41 2.65 21.92
CA ILE A 222 9.57 2.05 21.24
C ILE A 222 10.46 1.31 22.26
N GLU A 223 10.65 1.88 23.44
CA GLU A 223 11.53 1.32 24.47
C GLU A 223 10.97 0.00 24.99
N GLY A 224 9.67 -0.06 25.26
CA GLY A 224 9.00 -1.31 25.64
C GLY A 224 9.06 -2.39 24.56
N TYR A 225 9.28 -2.02 23.30
CA TYR A 225 9.53 -2.98 22.23
C TYR A 225 11.01 -3.32 22.05
N ARG A 226 11.95 -2.34 22.03
CA ARG A 226 13.39 -2.59 21.80
C ARG A 226 14.08 -3.18 23.02
N ASP A 227 13.84 -2.64 24.21
CA ASP A 227 14.50 -3.02 25.46
C ASP A 227 13.68 -4.05 26.27
N GLY A 228 12.54 -4.45 25.75
CA GLY A 228 11.55 -5.28 26.42
C GLY A 228 11.99 -6.69 26.83
N ASN A 229 13.17 -7.15 26.42
CA ASN A 229 13.71 -8.45 26.84
C ASN A 229 14.02 -8.52 28.34
N ASN A 230 14.21 -7.36 28.98
CA ASN A 230 14.61 -7.26 30.41
C ASN A 230 13.48 -6.80 31.32
N ILE A 231 12.30 -6.44 30.76
CA ILE A 231 11.17 -5.88 31.52
C ILE A 231 9.98 -6.83 31.41
N ALA A 232 9.67 -7.54 32.49
CA ALA A 232 8.47 -8.37 32.56
C ALA A 232 7.21 -7.50 32.32
N GLY A 233 6.35 -7.94 31.40
CA GLY A 233 5.12 -7.22 31.04
C GLY A 233 5.30 -6.08 30.04
N SER A 234 6.49 -5.91 29.44
CA SER A 234 6.70 -5.00 28.33
C SER A 234 5.86 -5.37 27.11
N LEU A 235 5.67 -4.43 26.20
CA LEU A 235 4.93 -4.67 24.95
C LEU A 235 5.45 -5.90 24.19
N LYS A 236 6.77 -6.01 24.05
CA LYS A 236 7.42 -7.13 23.36
C LYS A 236 7.16 -8.45 24.07
N ALA A 237 7.37 -8.52 25.40
CA ALA A 237 7.18 -9.73 26.17
C ALA A 237 5.73 -10.24 26.10
N LYS A 238 4.74 -9.34 26.21
CA LYS A 238 3.32 -9.67 26.06
C LYS A 238 2.99 -10.15 24.64
N PHE A 239 3.53 -9.47 23.63
CA PHE A 239 3.34 -9.86 22.24
C PHE A 239 3.86 -11.28 21.98
N GLU A 240 5.10 -11.57 22.38
CA GLU A 240 5.72 -12.89 22.22
C GLU A 240 4.94 -13.96 22.98
N GLU A 241 4.48 -13.67 24.21
CA GLU A 241 3.62 -14.58 24.98
C GLU A 241 2.33 -14.91 24.22
N TYR A 242 1.64 -13.91 23.66
CA TYR A 242 0.38 -14.14 22.96
C TYR A 242 0.57 -14.90 21.65
N VAL A 243 1.64 -14.62 20.91
CA VAL A 243 1.97 -15.37 19.69
C VAL A 243 2.32 -16.81 20.00
N LEU A 244 3.12 -17.06 21.05
CA LEU A 244 3.47 -18.42 21.47
C LEU A 244 2.24 -19.20 21.97
N ALA A 245 1.36 -18.56 22.73
CA ALA A 245 0.14 -19.20 23.21
C ALA A 245 -0.74 -19.64 22.03
N GLU A 246 -1.00 -18.77 21.06
CA GLU A 246 -1.84 -19.08 19.89
C GLU A 246 -1.19 -20.13 18.99
N ALA A 247 0.14 -20.03 18.74
CA ALA A 247 0.87 -21.01 17.93
C ALA A 247 0.85 -22.41 18.55
N ASN A 248 1.06 -22.52 19.88
CA ASN A 248 1.01 -23.78 20.58
C ASN A 248 -0.40 -24.40 20.62
N GLU A 249 -1.45 -23.60 20.73
CA GLU A 249 -2.83 -24.10 20.63
C GLU A 249 -3.13 -24.64 19.23
N LEU A 250 -2.70 -23.94 18.20
CA LEU A 250 -2.89 -24.39 16.82
C LEU A 250 -2.11 -25.67 16.49
N LEU A 251 -0.87 -25.80 16.95
CA LEU A 251 -0.07 -27.02 16.76
C LEU A 251 -0.73 -28.29 17.29
N LYS A 252 -1.56 -28.19 18.34
CA LYS A 252 -2.28 -29.35 18.90
C LYS A 252 -3.33 -29.90 17.93
N ILE A 253 -3.87 -29.08 17.04
CA ILE A 253 -5.02 -29.40 16.20
C ILE A 253 -4.73 -29.32 14.69
N GLU A 254 -3.56 -28.82 14.32
CA GLU A 254 -3.20 -28.63 12.91
C GLU A 254 -2.88 -29.98 12.26
N LYS A 255 -3.35 -30.15 11.01
CA LYS A 255 -3.16 -31.37 10.22
C LYS A 255 -2.39 -31.11 8.92
N ASP A 256 -2.31 -29.87 8.46
CA ASP A 256 -1.51 -29.52 7.30
C ASP A 256 -0.04 -29.53 7.69
N GLU A 257 0.75 -30.37 7.05
CA GLU A 257 2.17 -30.58 7.35
C GLU A 257 2.98 -29.30 7.13
N PHE A 258 2.71 -28.57 6.05
CA PHE A 258 3.44 -27.34 5.77
C PHE A 258 3.17 -26.28 6.85
N TYR A 259 1.89 -26.09 7.19
CA TYR A 259 1.52 -25.08 8.18
C TYR A 259 1.98 -25.48 9.59
N SER A 260 1.94 -26.77 9.92
CA SER A 260 2.50 -27.29 11.16
C SER A 260 3.99 -26.97 11.29
N ASN A 261 4.78 -27.28 10.25
CA ASN A 261 6.22 -26.94 10.22
C ASN A 261 6.47 -25.41 10.31
N TYR A 262 5.58 -24.60 9.75
CA TYR A 262 5.68 -23.14 9.84
C TYR A 262 5.42 -22.64 11.26
N LEU A 263 4.45 -23.23 11.97
CA LEU A 263 4.17 -22.96 13.38
C LEU A 263 5.31 -23.43 14.29
N GLU A 264 5.92 -24.60 14.02
CA GLU A 264 7.07 -25.09 14.76
C GLU A 264 8.27 -24.15 14.69
N LYS A 265 8.54 -23.58 13.51
CA LYS A 265 9.58 -22.52 13.35
C LYS A 265 9.28 -21.32 14.24
N THR A 266 8.00 -20.93 14.35
CA THR A 266 7.54 -19.84 15.22
C THR A 266 7.82 -20.10 16.68
N VAL A 267 7.49 -21.30 17.16
CA VAL A 267 7.69 -21.68 18.57
C VAL A 267 9.17 -21.84 18.90
N LYS A 268 9.97 -22.33 17.94
CA LYS A 268 11.42 -22.52 18.10
C LYS A 268 12.17 -21.21 18.26
N ASP A 269 11.80 -20.18 17.50
CA ASP A 269 12.44 -18.86 17.54
C ASP A 269 11.40 -17.75 17.36
N ILE A 270 10.78 -17.36 18.46
CA ILE A 270 9.77 -16.30 18.48
C ILE A 270 10.33 -14.96 18.05
N SER A 271 11.59 -14.68 18.31
CA SER A 271 12.22 -13.41 17.99
C SER A 271 12.36 -13.16 16.49
N SER A 272 12.38 -14.22 15.69
CA SER A 272 12.49 -14.13 14.23
C SER A 272 11.16 -13.80 13.53
N VAL A 273 10.00 -13.96 14.21
CA VAL A 273 8.69 -13.79 13.56
C VAL A 273 8.22 -12.34 13.51
N HIS A 274 8.87 -11.46 14.24
CA HIS A 274 8.54 -10.04 14.27
C HIS A 274 9.77 -9.16 14.05
N GLY A 275 9.53 -7.89 13.75
CA GLY A 275 10.57 -6.90 13.60
C GLY A 275 10.00 -5.48 13.64
N GLY A 276 10.84 -4.49 13.92
CA GLY A 276 10.42 -3.12 14.02
C GLY A 276 11.24 -2.17 13.17
N TYR A 277 10.60 -1.12 12.68
CA TYR A 277 11.26 0.02 12.06
C TYR A 277 10.88 1.31 12.77
N PHE A 278 11.89 1.99 13.32
CA PHE A 278 11.72 3.25 14.03
C PHE A 278 12.74 4.28 13.55
N SER A 279 12.36 5.54 13.52
CA SER A 279 13.24 6.62 13.00
C SER A 279 14.52 6.81 13.82
N LYS A 280 14.52 6.44 15.10
CA LYS A 280 15.69 6.48 15.97
C LYS A 280 16.74 5.43 15.60
N ASP A 281 16.34 4.31 15.00
CA ASP A 281 17.23 3.22 14.62
C ASP A 281 18.25 3.61 13.52
N ASN A 282 17.98 4.70 12.78
CA ASN A 282 18.91 5.21 11.75
C ASN A 282 20.26 5.72 12.32
N SER A 283 20.35 5.93 13.62
CA SER A 283 21.55 6.36 14.32
C SER A 283 22.26 5.22 15.06
N ASP A 284 21.63 4.04 15.11
CA ASP A 284 22.16 2.87 15.81
C ASP A 284 23.04 2.03 14.87
N LYS A 285 24.20 1.62 15.35
CA LYS A 285 25.18 0.83 14.59
C LYS A 285 25.09 -0.68 14.89
N ASP A 286 23.94 -1.13 15.41
CA ASP A 286 23.71 -2.55 15.64
C ASP A 286 23.41 -3.27 14.31
N ASP A 287 24.31 -4.15 13.89
CA ASP A 287 24.20 -4.93 12.65
C ASP A 287 22.88 -5.73 12.53
N LYS A 288 22.28 -6.11 13.67
CA LYS A 288 21.01 -6.85 13.68
C LYS A 288 19.86 -5.93 13.35
N ILE A 289 19.83 -4.73 13.94
CA ILE A 289 18.82 -3.70 13.66
C ILE A 289 18.91 -3.24 12.21
N GLU A 290 20.13 -3.05 11.69
CA GLU A 290 20.32 -2.66 10.29
C GLU A 290 19.81 -3.73 9.32
N LYS A 291 20.07 -5.02 9.58
CA LYS A 291 19.54 -6.13 8.77
C LYS A 291 18.02 -6.19 8.82
N GLU A 292 17.43 -6.03 10.00
CA GLU A 292 15.97 -6.00 10.19
C GLU A 292 15.32 -4.85 9.41
N ILE A 293 15.92 -3.66 9.46
CA ILE A 293 15.46 -2.48 8.72
C ILE A 293 15.55 -2.73 7.21
N ASN A 294 16.68 -3.25 6.73
CA ASN A 294 16.88 -3.54 5.31
C ASN A 294 15.86 -4.56 4.78
N GLU A 295 15.59 -5.61 5.53
CA GLU A 295 14.58 -6.61 5.19
C GLU A 295 13.18 -5.97 5.12
N ILE A 296 12.80 -5.18 6.11
CA ILE A 296 11.46 -4.56 6.15
C ILE A 296 11.30 -3.53 5.04
N LEU A 297 12.32 -2.67 4.80
CA LEU A 297 12.19 -1.52 3.91
C LEU A 297 12.56 -1.79 2.47
N HIS A 298 13.58 -2.60 2.23
CA HIS A 298 14.23 -2.69 0.93
C HIS A 298 14.06 -4.05 0.27
N ASP A 299 14.00 -5.13 1.04
CA ASP A 299 13.90 -6.48 0.49
C ASP A 299 12.50 -7.07 0.69
N LYS A 300 11.55 -6.58 -0.10
CA LYS A 300 10.14 -7.02 -0.05
C LYS A 300 9.97 -8.50 -0.41
N GLU A 301 10.80 -9.03 -1.30
CA GLU A 301 10.72 -10.43 -1.73
C GLU A 301 11.18 -11.35 -0.61
N LEU A 302 12.29 -11.02 0.05
CA LEU A 302 12.77 -11.77 1.20
C LEU A 302 11.74 -11.75 2.34
N LEU A 303 11.14 -10.60 2.62
CA LEU A 303 10.10 -10.49 3.65
C LEU A 303 8.87 -11.35 3.32
N LEU A 304 8.52 -11.50 2.04
CA LEU A 304 7.39 -12.30 1.59
C LEU A 304 7.71 -13.78 1.37
N SER A 305 9.00 -14.15 1.37
CA SER A 305 9.40 -15.56 1.28
C SER A 305 8.79 -16.38 2.42
N LEU A 306 8.32 -17.59 2.11
CA LEU A 306 7.80 -18.53 3.10
C LEU A 306 8.90 -19.15 3.99
N ASP A 307 10.16 -19.05 3.57
CA ASP A 307 11.30 -19.46 4.39
C ASP A 307 11.63 -18.45 5.49
N ASN A 308 11.27 -17.19 5.28
CA ASN A 308 11.40 -16.14 6.27
C ASN A 308 10.21 -16.16 7.24
N PRO A 309 10.40 -16.37 8.54
CA PRO A 309 9.31 -16.44 9.50
C PRO A 309 8.72 -15.07 9.88
N ARG A 310 9.38 -13.95 9.55
CA ARG A 310 8.95 -12.59 9.92
C ARG A 310 7.63 -12.24 9.24
N ARG A 311 6.63 -11.88 10.04
CA ARG A 311 5.29 -11.53 9.56
C ARG A 311 4.55 -10.50 10.40
N PHE A 312 5.10 -10.16 11.56
CA PHE A 312 4.60 -9.07 12.39
C PHE A 312 5.59 -7.90 12.37
N ILE A 313 5.11 -6.73 11.96
CA ILE A 313 5.94 -5.55 11.80
C ILE A 313 5.47 -4.46 12.75
N PHE A 314 6.39 -3.90 13.51
CA PHE A 314 6.13 -2.79 14.43
C PHE A 314 6.70 -1.49 13.88
N SER A 315 5.96 -0.38 14.04
CA SER A 315 6.42 0.93 13.64
C SER A 315 5.79 2.03 14.52
N LYS A 316 6.48 3.14 14.70
CA LYS A 316 5.93 4.26 15.48
C LYS A 316 5.00 5.12 14.62
N TRP A 317 5.49 5.84 13.64
CA TRP A 317 4.69 6.81 12.88
C TRP A 317 4.81 6.68 11.38
N THR A 318 5.98 6.34 10.93
CA THR A 318 6.31 6.44 9.52
C THR A 318 7.21 5.30 9.11
N LEU A 319 6.62 4.24 8.70
CA LEU A 319 7.27 3.56 7.59
C LEU A 319 7.49 4.66 6.54
N ARG A 320 8.72 4.81 6.01
CA ARG A 320 9.09 5.89 5.08
C ARG A 320 8.00 6.13 4.05
N GLU A 321 7.80 7.38 3.67
CA GLU A 321 6.94 7.74 2.53
C GLU A 321 7.24 6.78 1.37
N GLY A 322 6.21 6.12 0.83
CA GLY A 322 6.39 5.13 -0.23
C GLY A 322 6.59 3.68 0.22
N TRP A 323 6.74 3.37 1.53
CA TRP A 323 6.71 1.97 1.95
C TRP A 323 5.30 1.41 1.87
N ASP A 324 5.18 0.34 1.14
CA ASP A 324 3.97 -0.45 1.00
C ASP A 324 4.35 -1.91 0.75
N ASN A 325 3.62 -2.80 1.36
CA ASN A 325 3.76 -4.22 1.11
C ASN A 325 2.39 -4.78 0.71
N PRO A 326 2.27 -5.47 -0.43
CA PRO A 326 0.99 -5.98 -0.89
C PRO A 326 0.33 -6.98 0.06
N ASN A 327 1.12 -7.66 0.87
CA ASN A 327 0.62 -8.70 1.76
C ASN A 327 0.32 -8.22 3.18
N VAL A 328 0.23 -6.90 3.42
CA VAL A 328 -0.34 -6.38 4.66
C VAL A 328 -1.85 -6.64 4.63
N PHE A 329 -2.32 -7.49 5.53
CA PHE A 329 -3.74 -7.83 5.70
C PHE A 329 -4.34 -7.29 6.98
N GLN A 330 -3.51 -6.89 7.92
CA GLN A 330 -3.96 -6.30 9.16
C GLN A 330 -3.11 -5.10 9.55
N ILE A 331 -3.77 -4.07 10.04
CA ILE A 331 -3.16 -2.92 10.69
C ILE A 331 -3.81 -2.77 12.06
N CYS A 332 -3.01 -2.83 13.11
CA CYS A 332 -3.46 -2.66 14.48
C CYS A 332 -2.82 -1.41 15.10
N LYS A 333 -3.64 -0.45 15.45
CA LYS A 333 -3.24 0.84 16.01
C LYS A 333 -3.32 0.75 17.53
N LEU A 334 -2.19 0.36 18.17
CA LEU A 334 -2.09 0.22 19.64
C LEU A 334 -1.88 1.57 20.36
N ARG A 335 -2.21 2.65 19.68
CA ARG A 335 -2.08 4.02 20.19
C ARG A 335 -3.25 4.86 19.72
N SER A 336 -3.62 5.85 20.50
CA SER A 336 -4.58 6.83 20.03
C SER A 336 -3.90 7.85 19.11
N SER A 337 -4.50 8.14 17.97
CA SER A 337 -4.01 9.20 17.09
C SER A 337 -4.80 10.46 17.33
N GLY A 338 -4.15 11.45 17.93
CA GLY A 338 -4.67 12.82 18.00
C GLY A 338 -4.38 13.66 16.75
N SER A 339 -3.76 13.08 15.71
CA SER A 339 -3.39 13.81 14.51
C SER A 339 -4.53 13.86 13.50
N THR A 340 -4.62 14.98 12.77
CA THR A 340 -5.51 15.16 11.62
C THR A 340 -5.00 14.45 10.36
N THR A 341 -4.16 13.42 10.51
CA THR A 341 -3.62 12.65 9.38
C THR A 341 -4.77 12.02 8.62
N SER A 342 -4.69 12.04 7.31
CA SER A 342 -5.63 11.40 6.41
C SER A 342 -5.76 9.90 6.74
N LYS A 343 -6.98 9.46 6.98
CA LYS A 343 -7.29 8.05 7.25
C LYS A 343 -7.00 7.19 6.02
N LEU A 344 -7.19 7.75 4.84
CA LEU A 344 -6.88 7.10 3.58
C LEU A 344 -5.37 6.85 3.44
N GLN A 345 -4.51 7.76 3.90
CA GLN A 345 -3.06 7.54 3.92
C GLN A 345 -2.64 6.46 4.92
N GLU A 346 -3.29 6.41 6.08
CA GLU A 346 -3.02 5.38 7.10
C GLU A 346 -3.35 3.98 6.57
N VAL A 347 -4.54 3.78 6.01
CA VAL A 347 -4.98 2.47 5.48
C VAL A 347 -4.32 2.11 4.16
N GLY A 348 -3.91 3.11 3.37
CA GLY A 348 -3.35 2.96 2.02
C GLY A 348 -2.19 1.97 1.93
N ARG A 349 -1.43 1.83 3.01
CA ARG A 349 -0.30 0.89 3.11
C ARG A 349 -0.71 -0.58 3.01
N GLY A 350 -1.95 -0.91 3.38
CA GLY A 350 -2.48 -2.27 3.35
C GLY A 350 -3.47 -2.54 2.22
N LEU A 351 -3.79 -1.55 1.36
CA LEU A 351 -4.86 -1.68 0.37
C LEU A 351 -4.47 -2.47 -0.88
N ARG A 352 -3.18 -2.61 -1.19
CA ARG A 352 -2.76 -3.32 -2.40
C ARG A 352 -3.21 -4.76 -2.41
N LEU A 353 -3.63 -5.25 -3.59
CA LEU A 353 -3.92 -6.67 -3.77
C LEU A 353 -2.68 -7.51 -3.51
N PRO A 354 -2.81 -8.67 -2.84
CA PRO A 354 -1.68 -9.47 -2.42
C PRO A 354 -0.98 -10.15 -3.58
N VAL A 355 0.26 -10.58 -3.30
CA VAL A 355 0.99 -11.51 -4.15
C VAL A 355 1.10 -12.87 -3.46
N ASN A 356 1.16 -13.92 -4.26
CA ASN A 356 1.35 -15.28 -3.79
C ASN A 356 2.85 -15.64 -3.63
N GLU A 357 3.14 -16.89 -3.30
CA GLU A 357 4.50 -17.43 -3.14
C GLU A 357 5.38 -17.31 -4.39
N TYR A 358 4.79 -17.08 -5.57
CA TYR A 358 5.48 -16.85 -6.84
C TYR A 358 5.58 -15.36 -7.22
N MET A 359 5.31 -14.46 -6.27
CA MET A 359 5.23 -13.00 -6.49
C MET A 359 4.19 -12.56 -7.53
N CYS A 360 3.27 -13.44 -7.90
CA CYS A 360 2.17 -13.13 -8.79
C CYS A 360 1.02 -12.48 -8.03
N ARG A 361 0.47 -11.39 -8.60
CA ARG A 361 -0.68 -10.69 -7.99
C ARG A 361 -1.93 -11.56 -8.07
N VAL A 362 -2.60 -11.74 -6.94
CA VAL A 362 -3.84 -12.51 -6.82
C VAL A 362 -5.05 -11.59 -7.02
N LYS A 363 -5.92 -11.93 -7.99
CA LYS A 363 -7.10 -11.12 -8.37
C LYS A 363 -8.39 -11.93 -8.46
N ASP A 364 -8.33 -13.22 -8.21
CA ASP A 364 -9.41 -14.18 -8.39
C ASP A 364 -10.45 -14.16 -7.27
N ARG A 365 -10.16 -13.47 -6.19
CA ARG A 365 -11.05 -13.30 -5.03
C ARG A 365 -10.89 -11.92 -4.39
N ASN A 366 -11.93 -11.51 -3.63
CA ASN A 366 -11.92 -10.27 -2.89
C ASN A 366 -11.15 -10.44 -1.59
N PHE A 367 -10.25 -9.51 -1.33
CA PHE A 367 -9.49 -9.45 -0.09
C PHE A 367 -9.92 -8.26 0.76
N THR A 368 -9.73 -8.38 2.05
CA THR A 368 -10.08 -7.34 3.02
C THR A 368 -8.88 -7.02 3.90
N LEU A 369 -8.63 -5.74 4.11
CA LEU A 369 -7.72 -5.24 5.13
C LEU A 369 -8.48 -5.15 6.45
N LYS A 370 -8.02 -5.84 7.49
CA LYS A 370 -8.56 -5.70 8.84
C LYS A 370 -7.86 -4.55 9.56
N TYR A 371 -8.62 -3.58 10.01
CA TYR A 371 -8.10 -2.37 10.62
C TYR A 371 -8.61 -2.23 12.05
N TYR A 372 -7.71 -2.30 13.03
CA TYR A 372 -8.04 -2.26 14.46
C TYR A 372 -7.76 -0.88 15.02
N VAL A 373 -8.77 -0.26 15.61
CA VAL A 373 -8.71 1.05 16.25
C VAL A 373 -9.45 1.03 17.58
N ASP A 374 -9.10 1.95 18.45
CA ASP A 374 -9.80 2.14 19.72
C ASP A 374 -11.14 2.88 19.53
N PHE A 375 -11.93 2.95 20.61
CA PHE A 375 -13.26 3.55 20.63
C PHE A 375 -13.26 5.07 20.32
N THR A 376 -12.13 5.76 20.41
CA THR A 376 -12.02 7.18 20.04
C THR A 376 -12.20 7.39 18.54
N GLU A 377 -12.02 6.34 17.76
CA GLU A 377 -12.21 6.30 16.32
C GLU A 377 -13.58 5.70 15.92
N LYS A 378 -14.64 5.90 16.74
CA LYS A 378 -15.98 5.34 16.46
C LYS A 378 -16.50 5.69 15.06
N ASP A 379 -16.16 6.88 14.58
CA ASP A 379 -16.58 7.39 13.27
C ASP A 379 -15.54 7.11 12.17
N PHE A 380 -14.56 6.23 12.43
CA PHE A 380 -13.49 5.93 11.49
C PHE A 380 -14.01 5.55 10.11
N VAL A 381 -14.97 4.63 10.04
CA VAL A 381 -15.55 4.15 8.78
C VAL A 381 -16.25 5.28 8.03
N ASP A 382 -17.09 6.05 8.73
CA ASP A 382 -17.84 7.13 8.10
C ASP A 382 -16.90 8.25 7.63
N SER A 383 -15.89 8.59 8.43
CA SER A 383 -14.86 9.57 8.06
C SER A 383 -14.04 9.11 6.87
N LEU A 384 -13.65 7.83 6.82
CA LEU A 384 -12.89 7.27 5.70
C LEU A 384 -13.72 7.23 4.41
N VAL A 385 -14.97 6.78 4.48
CA VAL A 385 -15.89 6.79 3.33
C VAL A 385 -16.08 8.21 2.81
N LYS A 386 -16.26 9.17 3.71
CA LYS A 386 -16.37 10.59 3.34
C LYS A 386 -15.11 11.08 2.65
N GLU A 387 -13.93 10.80 3.21
CA GLU A 387 -12.64 11.21 2.63
C GLU A 387 -12.41 10.59 1.25
N VAL A 388 -12.69 9.28 1.08
CA VAL A 388 -12.58 8.59 -0.22
C VAL A 388 -13.52 9.23 -1.24
N ASN A 389 -14.77 9.50 -0.85
CA ASN A 389 -15.71 10.15 -1.72
C ASN A 389 -15.26 11.58 -2.09
N GLU A 390 -14.89 12.40 -1.12
CA GLU A 390 -14.46 13.80 -1.34
C GLU A 390 -13.18 13.88 -2.20
N SER A 391 -12.21 13.00 -1.99
CA SER A 391 -10.99 12.96 -2.79
C SER A 391 -11.24 12.61 -4.26
N SER A 392 -12.38 11.95 -4.54
CA SER A 392 -12.77 11.50 -5.87
C SER A 392 -13.61 12.52 -6.62
N PHE A 393 -14.21 13.51 -5.95
CA PHE A 393 -15.26 14.37 -6.49
C PHE A 393 -14.82 15.59 -7.30
N LYS A 394 -13.54 15.82 -7.56
CA LYS A 394 -13.15 16.82 -8.58
C LYS A 394 -13.33 16.24 -9.99
N GLU A 395 -14.58 15.96 -10.34
CA GLU A 395 -14.94 15.42 -11.63
C GLU A 395 -14.83 16.50 -12.71
N ARG A 396 -13.99 16.29 -13.71
CA ARG A 396 -14.08 17.06 -14.95
C ARG A 396 -15.28 16.52 -15.72
N VAL A 397 -16.29 17.33 -15.88
CA VAL A 397 -17.39 17.04 -16.79
C VAL A 397 -16.79 16.86 -18.19
N PRO A 398 -16.91 15.69 -18.82
CA PRO A 398 -16.44 15.50 -20.18
C PRO A 398 -17.24 16.40 -21.13
N SER A 399 -16.60 16.94 -22.15
CA SER A 399 -17.29 17.78 -23.15
C SER A 399 -18.13 16.96 -24.12
N LYS A 400 -17.85 15.66 -24.24
CA LYS A 400 -18.53 14.74 -25.15
C LYS A 400 -18.92 13.44 -24.47
N PHE A 401 -19.99 12.83 -24.97
CA PHE A 401 -20.38 11.47 -24.64
C PHE A 401 -19.50 10.48 -25.39
N THR A 402 -18.50 9.91 -24.67
CA THR A 402 -17.47 9.04 -25.25
C THR A 402 -17.94 7.60 -25.40
N GLN A 403 -17.20 6.81 -26.18
CA GLN A 403 -17.45 5.39 -26.33
C GLN A 403 -17.32 4.64 -24.98
N GLU A 404 -16.37 5.08 -24.12
CA GLU A 404 -16.23 4.50 -22.77
C GLU A 404 -17.48 4.71 -21.91
N LEU A 405 -18.06 5.92 -21.92
CA LEU A 405 -19.30 6.21 -21.21
C LEU A 405 -20.47 5.34 -21.70
N LYS A 406 -20.51 5.09 -23.02
CA LYS A 406 -21.50 4.23 -23.64
C LYS A 406 -21.37 2.78 -23.19
N GLU A 407 -20.14 2.27 -23.15
CA GLU A 407 -19.83 0.92 -22.68
C GLU A 407 -20.09 0.77 -21.18
N GLN A 408 -19.75 1.78 -20.38
CA GLN A 408 -20.00 1.82 -18.95
C GLN A 408 -21.51 1.74 -18.64
N ILE A 409 -22.34 2.48 -19.37
CA ILE A 409 -23.80 2.43 -19.19
C ILE A 409 -24.31 1.05 -19.61
N ARG A 410 -23.92 0.54 -20.78
CA ARG A 410 -24.41 -0.74 -21.28
C ARG A 410 -23.96 -1.94 -20.43
N ALA A 411 -22.83 -1.86 -19.77
CA ALA A 411 -22.39 -2.88 -18.83
C ALA A 411 -23.34 -3.06 -17.63
N GLN A 412 -24.00 -1.98 -17.21
CA GLN A 412 -24.96 -1.98 -16.09
C GLN A 412 -26.43 -2.11 -16.57
N TYR A 413 -26.71 -1.76 -17.82
CA TYR A 413 -28.02 -1.83 -18.46
C TYR A 413 -27.93 -2.65 -19.77
N PRO A 414 -27.71 -3.98 -19.67
CA PRO A 414 -27.43 -4.83 -20.84
C PRO A 414 -28.62 -4.93 -21.80
N GLU A 415 -29.85 -4.67 -21.32
CA GLU A 415 -31.06 -4.62 -22.13
C GLU A 415 -31.10 -3.41 -23.07
N LEU A 416 -30.29 -2.39 -22.79
CA LEU A 416 -30.30 -1.15 -23.57
C LEU A 416 -29.37 -1.31 -24.80
N SER A 417 -29.96 -1.38 -25.99
CA SER A 417 -29.14 -1.41 -27.21
C SER A 417 -28.40 -0.08 -27.40
N SER A 418 -27.26 -0.12 -28.06
CA SER A 418 -26.46 1.08 -28.35
C SER A 418 -27.28 2.18 -29.06
N ARG A 419 -28.18 1.77 -29.97
CA ARG A 419 -29.05 2.68 -30.71
C ARG A 419 -30.16 3.27 -29.82
N ALA A 420 -30.74 2.46 -28.94
CA ALA A 420 -31.73 2.91 -28.00
C ALA A 420 -31.17 3.95 -27.03
N LEU A 421 -29.97 3.67 -26.46
CA LEU A 421 -29.24 4.59 -25.59
C LEU A 421 -29.01 5.95 -26.26
N MET A 422 -28.48 5.96 -27.50
CA MET A 422 -28.21 7.21 -28.21
C MET A 422 -29.51 8.00 -28.48
N ASN A 423 -30.59 7.32 -28.89
CA ASN A 423 -31.87 7.96 -29.13
C ASN A 423 -32.47 8.56 -27.83
N GLU A 424 -32.37 7.85 -26.71
CA GLU A 424 -32.84 8.36 -25.42
C GLU A 424 -32.04 9.59 -24.97
N LEU A 425 -30.72 9.58 -25.09
CA LEU A 425 -29.89 10.71 -24.71
C LEU A 425 -30.13 11.94 -25.57
N PHE A 426 -30.39 11.72 -26.85
CA PHE A 426 -30.75 12.77 -27.79
C PHE A 426 -32.14 13.39 -27.50
N ASN A 427 -33.14 12.53 -27.28
CA ASN A 427 -34.52 12.96 -26.97
C ASN A 427 -34.62 13.68 -25.63
N ASP A 428 -33.81 13.29 -24.65
CA ASP A 428 -33.74 13.93 -23.33
C ASP A 428 -32.88 15.19 -23.32
N GLU A 429 -32.43 15.64 -24.50
CA GLU A 429 -31.56 16.82 -24.65
C GLU A 429 -30.26 16.76 -23.86
N ILE A 430 -29.73 15.56 -23.61
CA ILE A 430 -28.48 15.37 -22.90
C ILE A 430 -27.31 15.56 -23.87
N ILE A 431 -27.42 15.04 -25.11
CA ILE A 431 -26.38 15.18 -26.15
C ILE A 431 -26.92 15.82 -27.42
N ASP A 432 -26.03 16.38 -28.22
CA ASP A 432 -26.32 16.87 -29.57
C ASP A 432 -25.98 15.81 -30.65
N GLU A 433 -26.20 16.15 -31.92
CA GLU A 433 -25.90 15.29 -33.09
C GLU A 433 -24.42 14.91 -33.24
N ASN A 434 -23.51 15.60 -32.55
CA ASN A 434 -22.06 15.37 -32.56
C ASN A 434 -21.57 14.75 -31.26
N ASP A 435 -22.47 14.16 -30.46
CA ASP A 435 -22.21 13.56 -29.15
C ASP A 435 -21.65 14.54 -28.11
N ASN A 436 -21.79 15.86 -28.29
CA ASN A 436 -21.41 16.82 -27.26
C ASN A 436 -22.55 16.92 -26.23
N PHE A 437 -22.18 17.16 -24.96
CA PHE A 437 -23.16 17.50 -23.94
C PHE A 437 -23.75 18.90 -24.23
N LYS A 438 -25.09 19.01 -24.24
CA LYS A 438 -25.78 20.23 -24.66
C LYS A 438 -25.59 21.43 -23.74
N ASP A 439 -25.38 21.16 -22.43
CA ASP A 439 -25.22 22.20 -21.41
C ASP A 439 -24.40 21.68 -20.23
N SER A 440 -24.13 22.57 -19.26
CA SER A 440 -23.35 22.27 -18.05
C SER A 440 -23.98 21.19 -17.16
N ASP A 441 -25.30 21.00 -17.22
CA ASP A 441 -26.05 20.08 -16.37
C ASP A 441 -26.37 18.75 -17.06
N ALA A 442 -26.09 18.66 -18.37
CA ALA A 442 -26.35 17.47 -19.18
C ALA A 442 -25.69 16.19 -18.62
N TYR A 443 -24.46 16.31 -18.17
CA TYR A 443 -23.74 15.20 -17.55
C TYR A 443 -24.35 14.79 -16.20
N SER A 444 -24.87 15.73 -15.44
CA SER A 444 -25.58 15.43 -14.18
C SER A 444 -26.91 14.73 -14.45
N ARG A 445 -27.62 15.12 -15.52
CA ARG A 445 -28.84 14.43 -15.97
C ARG A 445 -28.54 13.01 -16.44
N LEU A 446 -27.44 12.81 -17.18
CA LEU A 446 -26.99 11.48 -17.60
C LEU A 446 -26.78 10.56 -16.39
N LYS A 447 -26.07 11.02 -15.36
CA LYS A 447 -25.83 10.25 -14.13
C LYS A 447 -27.10 9.94 -13.35
N SER A 448 -28.01 10.90 -13.29
CA SER A 448 -29.31 10.70 -12.62
C SER A 448 -30.20 9.70 -13.36
N LYS A 449 -30.09 9.64 -14.69
CA LYS A 449 -30.85 8.71 -15.52
C LYS A 449 -30.29 7.27 -15.43
N TYR A 450 -28.95 7.11 -15.32
CA TYR A 450 -28.30 5.80 -15.27
C TYR A 450 -27.47 5.63 -13.99
N PRO A 451 -28.09 5.69 -12.80
CA PRO A 451 -27.36 5.73 -11.53
C PRO A 451 -26.52 4.47 -11.25
N ALA A 452 -26.90 3.32 -11.80
CA ALA A 452 -26.12 2.10 -11.64
C ALA A 452 -24.79 2.15 -12.40
N ALA A 453 -24.74 2.87 -13.51
CA ALA A 453 -23.52 3.09 -14.29
C ALA A 453 -22.60 4.15 -13.66
N PHE A 454 -23.16 5.07 -12.88
CA PHE A 454 -22.43 6.15 -12.23
C PHE A 454 -22.63 6.10 -10.71
N PRO A 455 -22.02 5.13 -10.01
CA PRO A 455 -22.17 5.01 -8.57
C PRO A 455 -21.67 6.28 -7.88
N ILE A 456 -22.52 6.90 -7.10
CA ILE A 456 -22.17 8.06 -6.28
C ILE A 456 -21.42 7.56 -5.04
N GLY A 457 -20.10 7.49 -5.14
CA GLY A 457 -19.24 7.09 -4.03
C GLY A 457 -18.96 5.59 -3.93
N VAL A 458 -18.38 5.20 -2.81
CA VAL A 458 -17.97 3.81 -2.54
C VAL A 458 -19.19 2.93 -2.33
N LYS A 459 -19.24 1.78 -3.01
CA LYS A 459 -20.32 0.80 -2.86
C LYS A 459 -20.43 0.29 -1.42
N PRO A 460 -21.65 0.06 -0.89
CA PRO A 460 -21.83 -0.52 0.43
C PRO A 460 -21.11 -1.86 0.59
N GLY A 461 -20.45 -2.06 1.73
CA GLY A 461 -19.72 -3.28 2.05
C GLY A 461 -18.23 -3.31 1.65
N LYS A 462 -17.76 -2.31 0.88
CA LYS A 462 -16.31 -2.19 0.56
C LYS A 462 -15.51 -1.66 1.74
N ILE A 463 -16.11 -0.73 2.50
CA ILE A 463 -15.56 -0.21 3.76
C ILE A 463 -16.67 -0.37 4.80
N LYS A 464 -16.42 -1.13 5.84
CA LYS A 464 -17.46 -1.44 6.86
C LYS A 464 -16.87 -1.60 8.25
N LYS A 465 -17.74 -1.40 9.25
CA LYS A 465 -17.46 -1.83 10.62
C LYS A 465 -17.57 -3.36 10.68
N ALA A 466 -16.52 -4.01 11.14
CA ALA A 466 -16.57 -5.41 11.44
C ALA A 466 -17.39 -5.61 12.72
N THR A 467 -18.39 -6.46 12.65
CA THR A 467 -19.16 -6.86 13.84
C THR A 467 -18.68 -8.22 14.29
N ASP A 468 -18.31 -8.33 15.56
CA ASP A 468 -17.98 -9.62 16.16
C ASP A 468 -19.15 -10.58 15.99
N GLY A 469 -19.06 -11.42 14.99
CA GLY A 469 -19.63 -12.76 14.89
C GLY A 469 -21.13 -13.00 15.05
N LYS A 470 -22.02 -11.99 15.11
CA LYS A 470 -23.47 -12.22 15.31
C LYS A 470 -24.42 -11.65 14.26
N ARG A 471 -23.95 -11.22 13.12
CA ARG A 471 -24.82 -11.11 11.95
C ARG A 471 -24.85 -12.45 11.23
N ARG A 472 -25.76 -13.33 11.67
CA ARG A 472 -26.27 -14.37 10.80
C ARG A 472 -26.90 -13.68 9.60
N THR A 473 -26.15 -13.53 8.52
CA THR A 473 -26.75 -13.32 7.22
C THR A 473 -27.69 -14.50 7.04
N LYS A 474 -28.97 -14.27 7.03
CA LYS A 474 -29.94 -15.30 6.66
C LYS A 474 -29.68 -15.58 5.18
N MET A 475 -28.77 -16.48 4.89
CA MET A 475 -28.67 -17.10 3.58
C MET A 475 -30.02 -17.76 3.33
N ARG A 476 -30.66 -17.38 2.24
CA ARG A 476 -31.81 -18.13 1.73
C ARG A 476 -31.27 -19.47 1.26
N VAL A 477 -31.30 -20.45 2.15
CA VAL A 477 -30.72 -21.79 2.00
C VAL A 477 -31.20 -22.50 0.72
N GLY A 478 -32.34 -22.09 0.14
CA GLY A 478 -32.90 -22.67 -1.08
C GLY A 478 -32.31 -22.21 -2.43
N LYS A 479 -31.42 -21.20 -2.43
CA LYS A 479 -30.79 -20.71 -3.67
C LYS A 479 -29.27 -20.86 -3.71
N PHE A 480 -28.68 -21.46 -2.69
CA PHE A 480 -27.24 -21.64 -2.63
C PHE A 480 -26.74 -22.68 -3.63
N SER A 481 -27.50 -23.75 -3.85
CA SER A 481 -27.18 -24.77 -4.86
C SER A 481 -27.23 -24.22 -6.28
N GLU A 482 -28.26 -23.43 -6.62
CA GLU A 482 -28.39 -22.79 -7.94
C GLU A 482 -27.26 -21.76 -8.17
N LEU A 483 -26.90 -20.96 -7.15
CA LEU A 483 -25.78 -20.02 -7.22
C LEU A 483 -24.42 -20.74 -7.29
N LYS A 484 -24.28 -21.87 -6.59
CA LYS A 484 -23.06 -22.69 -6.63
C LYS A 484 -22.88 -23.32 -8.02
N GLU A 485 -23.94 -23.91 -8.57
CA GLU A 485 -23.91 -24.48 -9.94
C GLU A 485 -23.62 -23.42 -10.99
N LEU A 486 -24.22 -22.24 -10.88
CA LEU A 486 -23.94 -21.11 -11.77
C LEU A 486 -22.51 -20.62 -11.62
N TRP A 487 -21.98 -20.55 -10.39
CA TRP A 487 -20.62 -20.16 -10.09
C TRP A 487 -19.61 -21.18 -10.59
N GLU A 488 -19.90 -22.47 -10.44
CA GLU A 488 -19.08 -23.55 -10.98
C GLU A 488 -19.07 -23.54 -12.52
N LEU A 489 -20.19 -23.22 -13.17
CA LEU A 489 -20.25 -23.02 -14.62
C LEU A 489 -19.47 -21.81 -15.11
N ILE A 490 -19.51 -20.69 -14.38
CA ILE A 490 -18.77 -19.46 -14.72
C ILE A 490 -17.27 -19.61 -14.45
N ASN A 491 -16.88 -20.34 -13.41
CA ASN A 491 -15.50 -20.60 -13.02
C ASN A 491 -14.90 -21.89 -13.63
N GLN A 492 -15.54 -22.47 -14.62
CA GLN A 492 -14.89 -23.50 -15.44
C GLN A 492 -13.81 -22.87 -16.34
N LYS A 493 -12.80 -22.27 -15.72
CA LYS A 493 -11.47 -22.26 -16.34
C LYS A 493 -10.98 -23.68 -16.25
N ALA A 494 -10.93 -24.34 -17.39
CA ALA A 494 -10.23 -25.60 -17.51
C ALA A 494 -8.77 -25.36 -17.09
N VAL A 495 -8.44 -25.68 -15.86
CA VAL A 495 -7.04 -25.88 -15.49
C VAL A 495 -6.69 -27.20 -16.15
N ILE A 496 -5.96 -27.12 -17.25
CA ILE A 496 -5.38 -28.30 -17.86
C ILE A 496 -4.26 -28.74 -16.93
N GLU A 497 -4.56 -29.67 -16.04
CA GLU A 497 -3.57 -30.29 -15.16
C GLU A 497 -2.86 -31.38 -15.98
N TYR A 498 -1.65 -31.08 -16.47
CA TYR A 498 -0.82 -32.08 -17.09
C TYR A 498 -0.20 -32.97 -15.99
N LYS A 499 -0.65 -34.20 -15.88
CA LYS A 499 0.05 -35.22 -15.08
C LYS A 499 1.27 -35.70 -15.87
N ILE A 500 2.42 -35.21 -15.47
CA ILE A 500 3.70 -35.69 -15.97
C ILE A 500 4.05 -36.95 -15.19
N ASN A 501 4.01 -38.10 -15.87
CA ASN A 501 4.25 -39.40 -15.23
C ASN A 501 5.73 -39.67 -14.96
N SER A 502 6.65 -39.02 -15.68
CA SER A 502 8.07 -39.07 -15.38
C SER A 502 8.80 -37.80 -15.86
N GLU A 503 9.79 -37.38 -15.10
CA GLU A 503 10.64 -36.20 -15.42
C GLU A 503 11.37 -36.38 -16.76
N ASN A 504 11.79 -37.60 -17.07
CA ASN A 504 12.47 -37.92 -18.31
C ASN A 504 11.56 -37.82 -19.55
N GLU A 505 10.30 -38.18 -19.42
CA GLU A 505 9.31 -38.03 -20.50
C GLU A 505 9.00 -36.55 -20.76
N PHE A 506 8.85 -35.76 -19.70
CA PHE A 506 8.68 -34.31 -19.82
C PHE A 506 9.88 -33.66 -20.50
N LEU A 507 11.12 -33.97 -20.04
CA LEU A 507 12.34 -33.44 -20.66
C LEU A 507 12.50 -33.83 -22.11
N SER A 508 12.07 -35.02 -22.48
CA SER A 508 12.09 -35.47 -23.89
C SER A 508 11.12 -34.67 -24.77
N ILE A 509 9.88 -34.51 -24.29
CA ILE A 509 8.84 -33.73 -25.00
C ILE A 509 9.24 -32.27 -25.09
N PHE A 510 9.74 -31.69 -23.96
CA PHE A 510 10.19 -30.31 -23.90
C PHE A 510 11.39 -30.04 -24.83
N LYS A 511 12.35 -30.98 -24.92
CA LYS A 511 13.47 -30.87 -25.83
C LYS A 511 13.02 -30.93 -27.29
N SER A 512 12.13 -31.86 -27.64
CA SER A 512 11.58 -31.94 -29.00
C SER A 512 10.86 -30.65 -29.40
N PHE A 513 10.04 -30.14 -28.51
CA PHE A 513 9.30 -28.91 -28.73
C PHE A 513 10.25 -27.70 -28.89
N MET A 514 11.26 -27.53 -28.04
CA MET A 514 12.22 -26.46 -28.17
C MET A 514 13.10 -26.54 -29.42
N LEU A 515 13.28 -27.75 -29.98
CA LEU A 515 13.99 -27.96 -31.23
C LEU A 515 13.14 -27.69 -32.46
N GLU A 516 11.84 -27.98 -32.41
CA GLU A 516 10.90 -27.73 -33.50
C GLU A 516 10.50 -26.24 -33.60
N GLU A 517 10.38 -25.56 -32.49
CA GLU A 517 9.97 -24.14 -32.38
C GLU A 517 11.14 -23.17 -32.14
N THR A 518 12.33 -23.52 -32.68
CA THR A 518 13.57 -22.74 -32.43
C THR A 518 13.43 -21.28 -32.81
N GLU A 519 12.67 -20.93 -33.84
CA GLU A 519 12.47 -19.55 -34.28
C GLU A 519 11.67 -18.69 -33.27
N ARG A 520 10.79 -19.29 -32.46
CA ARG A 520 10.02 -18.58 -31.43
C ARG A 520 10.83 -18.24 -30.21
N PHE A 521 11.86 -19.02 -29.92
CA PHE A 521 12.68 -18.87 -28.73
C PHE A 521 14.08 -18.33 -29.04
N THR A 522 14.37 -18.01 -30.29
CA THR A 522 15.64 -17.44 -30.72
C THR A 522 15.45 -16.03 -31.27
N LYS A 523 16.15 -15.06 -30.66
CA LYS A 523 16.30 -13.73 -31.27
C LYS A 523 17.48 -13.74 -32.20
N SER A 524 17.25 -13.58 -33.50
CA SER A 524 18.31 -13.33 -34.46
C SER A 524 18.88 -11.91 -34.26
N GLY A 525 20.17 -11.78 -34.13
CA GLY A 525 20.86 -10.51 -34.30
C GLY A 525 21.48 -9.86 -33.09
N VAL A 526 21.95 -10.61 -32.10
CA VAL A 526 22.87 -10.06 -31.09
C VAL A 526 24.30 -10.33 -31.52
N HIS A 527 24.99 -9.34 -32.03
CA HIS A 527 26.43 -9.38 -32.22
C HIS A 527 27.11 -9.03 -30.89
N THR A 528 27.80 -9.96 -30.28
CA THR A 528 28.61 -9.68 -29.10
C THR A 528 29.98 -9.21 -29.53
N ARG A 529 30.30 -7.93 -29.26
CA ARG A 529 31.62 -7.38 -29.43
C ARG A 529 32.37 -7.46 -28.12
N ILE A 530 33.46 -8.23 -28.07
CA ILE A 530 34.33 -8.27 -26.93
C ILE A 530 35.54 -7.40 -27.21
N ASP A 531 35.65 -6.27 -26.50
CA ASP A 531 36.81 -5.40 -26.57
C ASP A 531 37.78 -5.77 -25.46
N LYS A 532 38.99 -6.18 -25.85
CA LYS A 532 40.09 -6.35 -24.90
C LYS A 532 40.90 -5.07 -24.86
N ILE A 533 40.97 -4.46 -23.67
CA ILE A 533 41.84 -3.31 -23.39
C ILE A 533 43.15 -3.84 -22.85
N TYR A 534 44.28 -3.45 -23.44
CA TYR A 534 45.60 -3.75 -22.94
C TYR A 534 46.46 -2.48 -22.95
N ILE A 535 47.39 -2.41 -22.04
CA ILE A 535 48.33 -1.29 -21.94
C ILE A 535 49.62 -1.69 -22.67
N HIS A 536 50.04 -0.89 -23.64
CA HIS A 536 51.32 -1.04 -24.34
C HIS A 536 52.01 0.31 -24.41
N ASN A 537 53.24 0.40 -23.91
CA ASN A 537 54.02 1.64 -23.85
C ASN A 537 53.27 2.82 -23.22
N ASP A 538 52.66 2.61 -22.03
CA ASP A 538 51.86 3.58 -21.28
C ASP A 538 50.63 4.15 -21.99
N MET A 539 50.23 3.56 -23.11
CA MET A 539 49.00 3.90 -23.80
C MET A 539 48.01 2.74 -23.71
N ALA A 540 46.76 3.10 -23.40
CA ALA A 540 45.65 2.15 -23.44
C ALA A 540 45.27 1.88 -24.91
N MET A 541 45.40 0.64 -25.34
CA MET A 541 45.00 0.21 -26.68
C MET A 541 43.84 -0.77 -26.57
N SER A 542 42.84 -0.63 -27.44
CA SER A 542 41.74 -1.56 -27.53
C SER A 542 41.88 -2.42 -28.80
N LYS A 543 41.66 -3.71 -28.68
CA LYS A 543 41.52 -4.61 -29.81
C LYS A 543 40.13 -5.21 -29.78
N SER A 544 39.31 -4.85 -30.77
CA SER A 544 38.02 -5.48 -30.97
C SER A 544 38.22 -6.83 -31.66
N ILE A 545 37.74 -7.87 -31.03
CA ILE A 545 37.65 -9.21 -31.65
C ILE A 545 36.18 -9.40 -31.96
N VAL A 546 35.82 -9.31 -33.25
CA VAL A 546 34.51 -9.75 -33.73
C VAL A 546 34.67 -11.24 -33.99
N SER A 547 34.06 -12.05 -33.17
CA SER A 547 33.97 -13.50 -33.39
C SER A 547 32.75 -13.74 -34.27
N ASP A 548 32.99 -14.20 -35.48
CA ASP A 548 31.97 -14.74 -36.39
C ASP A 548 31.70 -16.22 -36.12
N ASP A 549 32.04 -16.72 -34.92
CA ASP A 549 31.75 -18.10 -34.56
C ASP A 549 30.22 -18.28 -34.39
N ASP A 550 29.64 -19.04 -35.31
CA ASP A 550 28.22 -19.41 -35.32
C ASP A 550 27.72 -20.05 -34.03
N ASP A 551 28.62 -20.58 -33.20
CA ASP A 551 28.29 -21.14 -31.88
C ASP A 551 28.02 -20.13 -30.81
N PHE A 552 28.55 -18.89 -30.89
CA PHE A 552 28.23 -17.81 -30.00
C PHE A 552 26.99 -17.00 -30.38
N ALA A 553 26.60 -17.05 -31.64
CA ALA A 553 25.36 -16.42 -32.14
C ALA A 553 24.08 -17.05 -31.57
N LYS A 554 24.20 -18.19 -30.90
CA LYS A 554 23.07 -18.93 -30.28
C LYS A 554 22.86 -18.65 -28.82
N LEU A 555 23.58 -17.72 -28.21
CA LEU A 555 23.28 -17.19 -26.89
C LEU A 555 22.15 -16.15 -27.01
N ASN A 556 20.95 -16.65 -27.11
CA ASN A 556 19.75 -15.84 -27.19
C ASN A 556 19.41 -15.25 -25.83
N THR A 557 19.49 -13.95 -25.73
CA THR A 557 18.97 -13.21 -24.59
C THR A 557 17.48 -12.89 -24.82
N MET A 558 16.66 -13.89 -24.65
CA MET A 558 15.23 -13.69 -24.47
C MET A 558 14.98 -13.38 -23.01
N SER A 559 14.21 -12.34 -22.70
CA SER A 559 13.82 -12.09 -21.32
C SER A 559 12.94 -13.23 -20.81
N TYR A 560 13.01 -13.55 -19.52
CA TYR A 560 12.16 -14.57 -18.90
C TYR A 560 10.66 -14.32 -19.15
N ARG A 561 10.26 -13.08 -19.25
CA ARG A 561 8.89 -12.66 -19.55
C ARG A 561 8.49 -12.99 -20.99
N GLU A 562 9.34 -12.69 -21.98
CA GLU A 562 9.12 -13.06 -23.39
C GLU A 562 9.09 -14.59 -23.58
N PHE A 563 9.92 -15.31 -22.82
CA PHE A 563 9.89 -16.78 -22.79
C PHE A 563 8.55 -17.31 -22.27
N LEU A 564 8.04 -16.77 -21.16
CA LEU A 564 6.74 -17.17 -20.61
C LEU A 564 5.57 -16.78 -21.53
N ASP A 565 5.62 -15.60 -22.16
CA ASP A 565 4.59 -15.16 -23.09
C ASP A 565 4.54 -16.07 -24.33
N ASN A 566 5.69 -16.47 -24.86
CA ASN A 566 5.78 -17.41 -25.97
C ASN A 566 5.30 -18.81 -25.57
N LEU A 567 5.65 -19.27 -24.38
CA LEU A 567 5.21 -20.56 -23.84
C LEU A 567 3.69 -20.59 -23.59
N SER A 568 3.07 -19.46 -23.24
CA SER A 568 1.63 -19.36 -22.98
C SER A 568 0.78 -19.31 -24.26
N GLN A 569 1.40 -19.04 -25.43
CA GLN A 569 0.73 -19.00 -26.74
C GLN A 569 0.79 -20.31 -27.48
N THR A 570 1.51 -21.28 -26.94
CA THR A 570 1.60 -22.66 -27.46
C THR A 570 0.72 -23.59 -26.65
#